data_f2bf7fad8b49b5fcf914647c0512de09
#
_entry.id   f2bf7fad8b49b5fcf914647c0512de09
#
_cell.length_a   1.000
_cell.length_b   1.000
_cell.length_c   1.000
_cell.angle_alpha   90.00
_cell.angle_beta   90.00
_cell.angle_gamma   90.00
#
_symmetry.space_group_name_H-M   'P 1'
#
loop_
_entity.id
_entity.type
_entity.pdbx_description
1 polymer ?
#
loop_
_entity_poly.entity_id
_entity_poly.type
_entity_poly.pdbx_seq_one_letter_code
_entity_poly.pdbx_strand_id
1 'polypeptide(L)'
;MKTETRRRAEILGELENIPFAIQGKICENRKKLADGRVAVYHNLQWWQDGKNHSIHIPENRLAEFEEAVRGGKRAKELLMELSRCDAQDVLSEGSTSKKKSIRYASRAERNSRR
;
A
#
# COMPACT_ATOMS: atom_id res chain seq x y z
N MET A 1 15.38 -9.03 -19.92
CA MET A 1 16.08 -8.51 -18.76
C MET A 1 16.16 -6.99 -18.72
N LYS A 2 16.64 -6.38 -19.73
CA LYS A 2 16.72 -4.93 -19.75
C LYS A 2 15.36 -4.29 -19.61
N THR A 3 14.35 -4.91 -20.17
CA THR A 3 12.99 -4.38 -20.11
C THR A 3 12.49 -4.34 -18.68
N GLU A 4 12.71 -5.41 -17.94
CA GLU A 4 12.27 -5.46 -16.54
C GLU A 4 13.03 -4.46 -15.68
N THR A 5 14.32 -4.32 -15.93
CA THR A 5 15.13 -3.36 -15.18
C THR A 5 14.64 -1.94 -15.43
N ARG A 6 14.34 -1.63 -16.69
CA ARG A 6 13.82 -0.31 -17.03
C ARG A 6 12.46 -0.08 -16.36
N ARG A 7 11.59 -1.08 -16.44
CA ARG A 7 10.28 -0.93 -15.85
C ARG A 7 10.37 -0.75 -14.34
N ARG A 8 11.32 -1.46 -13.72
CA ARG A 8 11.53 -1.32 -12.29
C ARG A 8 11.91 0.12 -11.92
N ALA A 9 12.80 0.71 -12.69
CA ALA A 9 13.21 2.09 -12.47
C ALA A 9 12.04 3.05 -12.64
N GLU A 10 11.21 2.80 -13.64
CA GLU A 10 10.03 3.62 -13.87
C GLU A 10 9.06 3.56 -12.70
N ILE A 11 8.84 2.35 -12.19
CA ILE A 11 7.93 2.17 -11.05
C ILE A 11 8.45 2.90 -9.83
N LEU A 12 9.73 2.77 -9.54
CA LEU A 12 10.32 3.44 -8.40
C LEU A 12 10.24 4.96 -8.54
N GLY A 13 10.44 5.46 -9.77
CA GLY A 13 10.30 6.88 -10.03
C GLY A 13 8.89 7.37 -9.81
N GLU A 14 7.90 6.60 -10.26
CA GLU A 14 6.51 6.95 -10.03
C GLU A 14 6.18 6.97 -8.54
N LEU A 15 6.66 5.96 -7.81
CA LEU A 15 6.44 5.92 -6.36
C LEU A 15 7.03 7.13 -5.67
N GLU A 16 8.20 7.54 -6.09
CA GLU A 16 8.86 8.69 -5.49
C GLU A 16 8.06 9.97 -5.71
N ASN A 17 7.35 10.05 -6.82
CA ASN A 17 6.59 11.24 -7.17
C ASN A 17 5.22 11.31 -6.51
N ILE A 18 4.79 10.26 -5.84
CA ILE A 18 3.53 10.29 -5.11
C ILE A 18 3.74 11.05 -3.81
N PRO A 19 3.06 12.19 -3.61
CA PRO A 19 3.33 12.99 -2.40
C PRO A 19 2.90 12.29 -1.12
N PHE A 20 1.75 11.65 -1.13
CA PHE A 20 1.24 10.92 0.03
C PHE A 20 0.58 9.64 -0.43
N ALA A 21 0.85 8.56 0.28
CA ALA A 21 0.30 7.26 -0.05
C ALA A 21 -0.31 6.67 1.21
N ILE A 22 -1.62 6.90 1.39
CA ILE A 22 -2.33 6.40 2.56
C ILE A 22 -3.11 5.16 2.17
N GLN A 23 -2.91 4.10 2.92
CA GLN A 23 -3.69 2.88 2.74
C GLN A 23 -4.90 2.97 3.65
N GLY A 24 -6.08 2.76 3.09
CA GLY A 24 -7.28 2.83 3.89
C GLY A 24 -8.47 3.26 3.08
N LYS A 25 -9.57 3.45 3.78
CA LYS A 25 -10.84 3.81 3.19
C LYS A 25 -11.42 4.99 3.93
N ILE A 26 -11.94 5.96 3.20
CA ILE A 26 -12.61 7.11 3.80
C ILE A 26 -14.07 6.74 3.96
N CYS A 27 -14.54 6.81 5.21
CA CYS A 27 -15.92 6.47 5.55
C CYS A 27 -16.65 7.70 5.99
N GLU A 28 -17.91 7.79 5.58
CA GLU A 28 -18.79 8.88 5.97
C GLU A 28 -19.70 8.40 7.08
N ASN A 29 -19.78 9.18 8.15
CA ASN A 29 -20.65 8.88 9.27
C ASN A 29 -21.62 10.03 9.46
N ARG A 30 -22.86 9.70 9.76
CA ARG A 30 -23.91 10.69 9.97
C ARG A 30 -24.41 10.60 11.40
N LYS A 31 -24.57 11.75 12.01
CA LYS A 31 -25.06 11.80 13.37
C LYS A 31 -26.16 12.84 13.48
N LYS A 32 -27.30 12.43 14.04
CA LYS A 32 -28.42 13.34 14.23
C LYS A 32 -28.15 14.17 15.47
N LEU A 33 -28.26 15.49 15.33
CA LEU A 33 -28.05 16.41 16.41
C LEU A 33 -29.36 16.66 17.15
N ALA A 34 -29.25 17.24 18.37
CA ALA A 34 -30.40 17.48 19.20
C ALA A 34 -31.43 18.40 18.55
N ASP A 35 -30.96 19.32 17.69
CA ASP A 35 -31.84 20.26 17.01
C ASP A 35 -32.45 19.70 15.72
N GLY A 36 -32.23 18.41 15.45
CA GLY A 36 -32.79 17.76 14.28
C GLY A 36 -31.93 17.79 13.04
N ARG A 37 -30.84 18.55 13.08
CA ARG A 37 -29.91 18.59 11.95
C ARG A 37 -29.05 17.32 11.94
N VAL A 38 -28.49 17.03 10.79
CA VAL A 38 -27.61 15.88 10.63
C VAL A 38 -26.18 16.37 10.42
N ALA A 39 -25.30 15.94 11.29
CA ALA A 39 -23.88 16.23 11.14
C ALA A 39 -23.22 15.08 10.40
N VAL A 40 -22.33 15.44 9.47
CA VAL A 40 -21.62 14.47 8.66
C VAL A 40 -20.15 14.52 9.03
N TYR A 41 -19.62 13.37 9.36
CA TYR A 41 -18.21 13.24 9.75
C TYR A 41 -17.54 12.26 8.83
N HIS A 42 -16.24 12.42 8.66
CA HIS A 42 -15.46 11.52 7.85
C HIS A 42 -14.33 10.93 8.66
N ASN A 43 -14.08 9.64 8.46
CA ASN A 43 -12.99 8.92 9.11
C ASN A 43 -12.17 8.21 8.05
N LEU A 44 -10.88 8.11 8.31
CA LEU A 44 -10.04 7.19 7.56
C LEU A 44 -9.93 5.92 8.37
N GLN A 45 -10.23 4.79 7.75
CA GLN A 45 -10.17 3.50 8.41
C GLN A 45 -9.21 2.60 7.66
N TRP A 46 -8.44 1.82 8.41
CA TRP A 46 -7.54 0.84 7.80
C TRP A 46 -7.38 -0.33 8.74
N TRP A 47 -7.02 -1.46 8.15
CA TRP A 47 -6.86 -2.70 8.89
C TRP A 47 -5.37 -2.95 9.07
N GLN A 48 -4.95 -3.15 10.30
CA GLN A 48 -3.54 -3.36 10.59
C GLN A 48 -3.41 -4.16 11.88
N ASP A 49 -2.56 -5.16 11.84
CA ASP A 49 -2.28 -6.01 13.00
C ASP A 49 -3.55 -6.64 13.57
N GLY A 50 -4.43 -7.07 12.69
CA GLY A 50 -5.67 -7.73 13.09
C GLY A 50 -6.72 -6.81 13.68
N LYS A 51 -6.53 -5.52 13.57
CA LYS A 51 -7.46 -4.54 14.15
C LYS A 51 -7.84 -3.49 13.13
N ASN A 52 -9.05 -2.99 13.28
CA ASN A 52 -9.49 -1.86 12.49
C ASN A 52 -9.12 -0.57 13.21
N HIS A 53 -8.35 0.26 12.52
CA HIS A 53 -7.92 1.54 13.04
C HIS A 53 -8.68 2.65 12.34
N SER A 54 -8.91 3.74 13.03
CA SER A 54 -9.57 4.87 12.38
C SER A 54 -9.06 6.18 12.98
N ILE A 55 -9.07 7.21 12.16
CA ILE A 55 -8.79 8.56 12.61
C ILE A 55 -9.83 9.48 12.01
N HIS A 56 -10.19 10.49 12.79
CA HIS A 56 -11.13 11.50 12.35
C HIS A 56 -10.46 12.41 11.31
N ILE A 57 -11.18 12.70 10.22
CA ILE A 57 -10.70 13.59 9.19
C ILE A 57 -11.38 14.95 9.38
N PRO A 58 -10.61 16.01 9.67
CA PRO A 58 -11.19 17.34 9.72
C PRO A 58 -11.83 17.70 8.38
N GLU A 59 -12.98 18.33 8.40
CA GLU A 59 -13.73 18.62 7.20
C GLU A 59 -12.91 19.42 6.21
N ASN A 60 -12.15 20.38 6.68
CA ASN A 60 -11.34 21.20 5.79
C ASN A 60 -10.11 20.50 5.23
N ARG A 61 -9.88 19.24 5.66
CA ARG A 61 -8.76 18.43 5.16
C ARG A 61 -9.23 17.23 4.36
N LEU A 62 -10.54 17.10 4.15
CA LEU A 62 -11.08 15.92 3.49
C LEU A 62 -10.50 15.73 2.09
N ALA A 63 -10.41 16.80 1.31
CA ALA A 63 -9.89 16.69 -0.06
C ALA A 63 -8.45 16.21 -0.08
N GLU A 64 -7.66 16.64 0.88
CA GLU A 64 -6.27 16.21 0.99
C GLU A 64 -6.20 14.71 1.31
N PHE A 65 -7.06 14.23 2.20
CA PHE A 65 -7.10 12.82 2.52
C PHE A 65 -7.58 11.99 1.35
N GLU A 66 -8.55 12.48 0.61
CA GLU A 66 -9.03 11.78 -0.59
C GLU A 66 -7.91 11.61 -1.61
N GLU A 67 -7.14 12.66 -1.82
CA GLU A 67 -6.03 12.59 -2.75
C GLU A 67 -4.94 11.65 -2.24
N ALA A 68 -4.66 11.68 -0.95
CA ALA A 68 -3.66 10.81 -0.36
C ALA A 68 -4.07 9.34 -0.45
N VAL A 69 -5.36 9.04 -0.32
CA VAL A 69 -5.85 7.68 -0.47
C VAL A 69 -5.73 7.23 -1.93
N ARG A 70 -6.01 8.12 -2.87
CA ARG A 70 -5.79 7.80 -4.29
C ARG A 70 -4.32 7.50 -4.54
N GLY A 71 -3.43 8.29 -3.93
CA GLY A 71 -2.01 8.02 -4.02
C GLY A 71 -1.64 6.66 -3.44
N GLY A 72 -2.28 6.30 -2.34
CA GLY A 72 -2.06 4.99 -1.74
C GLY A 72 -2.49 3.85 -2.64
N LYS A 73 -3.62 4.01 -3.32
CA LYS A 73 -4.08 2.99 -4.27
C LYS A 73 -3.09 2.84 -5.41
N ARG A 74 -2.61 3.96 -5.94
CA ARG A 74 -1.64 3.93 -7.01
C ARG A 74 -0.34 3.29 -6.55
N ALA A 75 0.10 3.62 -5.35
CA ALA A 75 1.31 3.04 -4.79
C ALA A 75 1.17 1.52 -4.65
N LYS A 76 -0.01 1.06 -4.24
CA LYS A 76 -0.24 -0.37 -4.12
C LYS A 76 -0.17 -1.06 -5.47
N GLU A 77 -0.76 -0.46 -6.50
CA GLU A 77 -0.69 -1.00 -7.85
C GLU A 77 0.76 -1.08 -8.33
N LEU A 78 1.50 -0.02 -8.09
CA LEU A 78 2.90 0.02 -8.49
C LEU A 78 3.72 -1.02 -7.75
N LEU A 79 3.44 -1.21 -6.47
CA LEU A 79 4.15 -2.20 -5.68
C LEU A 79 3.87 -3.61 -6.19
N MET A 80 2.62 -3.89 -6.57
CA MET A 80 2.27 -5.18 -7.13
C MET A 80 2.98 -5.40 -8.48
N GLU A 81 3.06 -4.35 -9.27
CA GLU A 81 3.75 -4.44 -10.54
C GLU A 81 5.25 -4.66 -10.33
N LEU A 82 5.82 -3.97 -9.35
CA LEU A 82 7.21 -4.15 -8.98
C LEU A 82 7.48 -5.59 -8.56
N SER A 83 6.58 -6.13 -7.75
CA SER A 83 6.69 -7.51 -7.30
C SER A 83 6.74 -8.48 -8.49
N ARG A 84 5.90 -8.24 -9.48
CA ARG A 84 5.87 -9.09 -10.67
C ARG A 84 7.18 -8.97 -11.45
N CYS A 85 7.69 -7.76 -11.59
CA CYS A 85 8.97 -7.56 -12.29
C CYS A 85 10.10 -8.27 -11.55
N ASP A 86 10.12 -8.14 -10.25
CA ASP A 86 11.18 -8.77 -9.46
C ASP A 86 11.07 -10.28 -9.48
N ALA A 87 9.85 -10.81 -9.48
CA ALA A 87 9.65 -12.25 -9.60
C ALA A 87 10.19 -12.76 -10.93
N GLN A 88 9.95 -12.02 -12.01
CA GLN A 88 10.48 -12.41 -13.31
C GLN A 88 12.00 -12.35 -13.33
N ASP A 89 12.56 -11.33 -12.73
CA ASP A 89 14.01 -11.21 -12.65
C ASP A 89 14.63 -12.37 -11.89
N VAL A 90 14.00 -12.73 -10.76
CA VAL A 90 14.48 -13.86 -9.98
C VAL A 90 14.43 -15.15 -10.79
N LEU A 91 13.36 -15.34 -11.53
CA LEU A 91 13.25 -16.53 -12.38
C LEU A 91 14.29 -16.54 -13.49
N SER A 92 14.48 -15.39 -14.13
CA SER A 92 15.44 -15.28 -15.23
C SER A 92 16.86 -15.53 -14.76
N GLU A 93 17.18 -14.97 -13.61
CA GLU A 93 18.50 -15.14 -13.04
C GLU A 93 18.63 -16.40 -12.24
N GLY A 94 17.64 -17.27 -12.32
CA GLY A 94 17.51 -18.46 -11.51
C GLY A 94 18.73 -19.33 -11.51
N SER A 95 19.90 -18.74 -11.54
CA SER A 95 21.13 -19.47 -11.37
C SER A 95 21.20 -20.05 -9.98
N THR A 96 22.06 -21.03 -9.84
CA THR A 96 22.11 -21.82 -8.64
C THR A 96 22.33 -20.99 -7.38
N SER A 97 23.22 -20.06 -7.43
CA SER A 97 23.56 -19.31 -6.23
C SER A 97 22.40 -18.46 -5.71
N LYS A 98 21.70 -17.80 -6.61
CA LYS A 98 20.57 -16.98 -6.19
C LYS A 98 19.41 -17.83 -5.69
N LYS A 99 19.20 -18.94 -6.33
CA LYS A 99 18.19 -19.87 -5.88
C LYS A 99 18.45 -20.34 -4.47
N LYS A 100 19.68 -20.63 -4.18
CA LYS A 100 20.07 -21.04 -2.84
C LYS A 100 19.77 -19.99 -1.80
N SER A 101 20.10 -18.76 -2.10
CA SER A 101 19.84 -17.65 -1.18
C SER A 101 18.37 -17.53 -0.85
N ILE A 102 17.55 -17.60 -1.87
CA ILE A 102 16.10 -17.46 -1.68
C ILE A 102 15.57 -18.60 -0.83
N ARG A 103 16.02 -19.80 -1.13
CA ARG A 103 15.56 -20.96 -0.39
C ARG A 103 15.95 -20.87 1.08
N TYR A 104 17.14 -20.39 1.34
CA TYR A 104 17.62 -20.23 2.70
C TYR A 104 16.77 -19.21 3.46
N ALA A 105 16.47 -18.09 2.82
CA ALA A 105 15.65 -17.06 3.45
C ALA A 105 14.27 -17.58 3.79
N SER A 106 13.66 -18.34 2.88
CA SER A 106 12.34 -18.90 3.12
C SER A 106 12.35 -19.84 4.31
N ARG A 107 13.38 -20.65 4.41
CA ARG A 107 13.49 -21.57 5.53
C ARG A 107 13.62 -20.82 6.85
N ALA A 108 14.42 -19.77 6.85
CA ALA A 108 14.61 -18.98 8.05
C ALA A 108 13.28 -18.35 8.49
N GLU A 109 12.51 -17.88 7.54
CA GLU A 109 11.21 -17.30 7.86
C GLU A 109 10.28 -18.31 8.50
N ARG A 110 10.24 -19.51 7.92
CA ARG A 110 9.38 -20.54 8.48
C ARG A 110 9.79 -20.91 9.90
N ASN A 111 11.07 -20.98 10.14
CA ASN A 111 11.56 -21.29 11.47
C ASN A 111 11.21 -20.21 12.47
N SER A 112 11.28 -18.96 12.05
CA SER A 112 11.02 -17.86 12.97
C SER A 112 9.55 -17.77 13.36
N ARG A 113 8.67 -18.40 12.60
CA ARG A 113 7.25 -18.38 12.95
C ARG A 113 6.89 -19.40 14.02
N ARG A 114 7.78 -20.29 14.31
CA ARG A 114 7.53 -21.29 15.32
C ARG A 114 8.08 -20.85 16.64
#